data_2ae16d6de713598b8ceb29c46f77da2e
#
_entry.id   2ae16d6de713598b8ceb29c46f77da2e
#
_cell.length_a   1.000
_cell.length_b   1.000
_cell.length_c   1.000
_cell.angle_alpha   90.00
_cell.angle_beta   90.00
_cell.angle_gamma   90.00
#
_symmetry.space_group_name_H-M   'P 1'
#
loop_
_entity.id
_entity.type
_entity.pdbx_description
1 polymer ?
#
loop_
_entity_poly.entity_id
_entity_poly.type
_entity_poly.pdbx_seq_one_letter_code
_entity_poly.pdbx_strand_id
1 'polypeptide(L)'
;LYVIMFLFLLVLGLNSYAILRRALLKNAKQLGTSLARSYAAEERSNLTVYETLLSFGTLNLDRLAEEEAWEDERKELWILQYFKRVQAVVGDGRVDPYAVMNGKIIAANPWEGDNSYDYAQTNWYRMAEEAEGEVIFTDVYTDVIYDRPVITVAQKCVTDDIVIAFDIFLENFQFEAGGFYLPQNASFYLCDKNGRMIWYDTTLTGYPQEEIQAYIDGLLERVENGELEDYDAYVRSPDNDRRAVYYYEMSNGWQVILTVPYNTLLGGLGQFTTVFFIVMMLSLIH
;
A
#
# COMPACT_ATOMS: atom_id res chain seq x y z
N LEU A 1 -35.98 -0.82 48.95
CA LEU A 1 -34.69 -1.56 48.82
C LEU A 1 -34.46 -1.99 47.38
N TYR A 2 -35.36 -2.72 46.74
CA TYR A 2 -35.22 -3.28 45.37
C TYR A 2 -34.98 -2.19 44.31
N VAL A 3 -35.70 -1.06 44.35
CA VAL A 3 -35.47 0.06 43.40
C VAL A 3 -34.07 0.64 43.53
N ILE A 4 -33.55 0.77 44.74
CA ILE A 4 -32.20 1.30 44.99
C ILE A 4 -31.16 0.30 44.46
N MET A 5 -31.33 -1.00 44.71
CA MET A 5 -30.47 -2.05 44.19
C MET A 5 -30.49 -2.10 42.67
N PHE A 6 -31.64 -1.98 42.04
CA PHE A 6 -31.76 -1.93 40.58
C PHE A 6 -31.03 -0.72 39.97
N LEU A 7 -31.26 0.48 40.58
CA LEU A 7 -30.54 1.69 40.12
C LEU A 7 -29.03 1.56 40.30
N PHE A 8 -28.59 0.98 41.40
CA PHE A 8 -27.16 0.73 41.61
C PHE A 8 -26.55 -0.22 40.53
N LEU A 9 -27.25 -1.35 40.25
CA LEU A 9 -26.84 -2.28 39.21
C LEU A 9 -26.85 -1.64 37.81
N LEU A 10 -27.86 -0.81 37.53
CA LEU A 10 -27.93 -0.07 36.26
C LEU A 10 -26.71 0.86 36.07
N VAL A 11 -26.42 1.68 37.11
CA VAL A 11 -25.24 2.59 37.08
C VAL A 11 -23.96 1.82 36.94
N LEU A 12 -23.79 0.72 37.68
CA LEU A 12 -22.61 -0.15 37.59
C LEU A 12 -22.45 -0.74 36.19
N GLY A 13 -23.54 -1.21 35.58
CA GLY A 13 -23.52 -1.77 34.23
C GLY A 13 -23.19 -0.74 33.16
N LEU A 14 -23.77 0.46 33.26
CA LEU A 14 -23.48 1.55 32.34
C LEU A 14 -22.01 1.98 32.42
N ASN A 15 -21.45 2.09 33.64
CA ASN A 15 -20.03 2.40 33.85
C ASN A 15 -19.13 1.27 33.29
N SER A 16 -19.48 0.01 33.59
CA SER A 16 -18.70 -1.14 33.09
C SER A 16 -18.73 -1.20 31.56
N TYR A 17 -19.88 -0.95 30.94
CA TYR A 17 -20.01 -0.85 29.47
C TYR A 17 -19.11 0.26 28.90
N ALA A 18 -19.15 1.45 29.49
CA ALA A 18 -18.34 2.58 29.04
C ALA A 18 -16.83 2.30 29.16
N ILE A 19 -16.40 1.69 30.27
CA ILE A 19 -15.00 1.30 30.48
C ILE A 19 -14.57 0.24 29.45
N LEU A 20 -15.37 -0.82 29.28
CA LEU A 20 -15.07 -1.90 28.36
C LEU A 20 -15.03 -1.41 26.91
N ARG A 21 -16.02 -0.59 26.49
CA ARG A 21 -16.03 0.03 25.15
C ARG A 21 -14.77 0.85 24.90
N ARG A 22 -14.39 1.68 25.87
CA ARG A 22 -13.15 2.50 25.77
C ARG A 22 -11.91 1.64 25.67
N ALA A 23 -11.81 0.58 26.48
CA ALA A 23 -10.67 -0.34 26.45
C ALA A 23 -10.57 -1.07 25.11
N LEU A 24 -11.68 -1.58 24.57
CA LEU A 24 -11.72 -2.26 23.28
C LEU A 24 -11.29 -1.32 22.14
N LEU A 25 -11.82 -0.10 22.09
CA LEU A 25 -11.45 0.85 21.03
C LEU A 25 -9.99 1.31 21.13
N LYS A 26 -9.46 1.53 22.34
CA LYS A 26 -8.05 1.83 22.53
C LYS A 26 -7.13 0.69 22.08
N ASN A 27 -7.48 -0.54 22.46
CA ASN A 27 -6.73 -1.71 22.02
C ASN A 27 -6.83 -1.89 20.50
N ALA A 28 -8.01 -1.68 19.92
CA ALA A 28 -8.21 -1.72 18.48
C ALA A 28 -7.36 -0.67 17.75
N LYS A 29 -7.25 0.56 18.29
CA LYS A 29 -6.38 1.61 17.73
C LYS A 29 -4.92 1.17 17.72
N GLN A 30 -4.42 0.61 18.82
CA GLN A 30 -3.04 0.13 18.90
C GLN A 30 -2.76 -1.04 17.94
N LEU A 31 -3.65 -2.04 17.94
CA LEU A 31 -3.52 -3.20 17.05
C LEU A 31 -3.65 -2.81 15.59
N GLY A 32 -4.64 -2.00 15.23
CA GLY A 32 -4.88 -1.58 13.86
C GLY A 32 -3.73 -0.74 13.31
N THR A 33 -3.18 0.19 14.09
CA THR A 33 -1.99 0.96 13.70
C THR A 33 -0.76 0.05 13.56
N SER A 34 -0.60 -0.94 14.45
CA SER A 34 0.48 -1.92 14.34
C SER A 34 0.35 -2.79 13.10
N LEU A 35 -0.87 -3.21 12.77
CA LEU A 35 -1.16 -3.94 11.53
C LEU A 35 -0.84 -3.10 10.29
N ALA A 36 -1.33 -1.87 10.20
CA ALA A 36 -1.03 -0.97 9.08
C ALA A 36 0.49 -0.80 8.89
N ARG A 37 1.25 -0.63 9.99
CA ARG A 37 2.72 -0.57 9.96
C ARG A 37 3.35 -1.88 9.47
N SER A 38 2.83 -3.03 9.92
CA SER A 38 3.36 -4.33 9.50
C SER A 38 3.14 -4.58 8.02
N TYR A 39 1.98 -4.22 7.50
CA TYR A 39 1.69 -4.27 6.08
C TYR A 39 2.60 -3.32 5.28
N ALA A 40 2.81 -2.11 5.75
CA ALA A 40 3.73 -1.17 5.14
C ALA A 40 5.18 -1.72 5.09
N ALA A 41 5.61 -2.40 6.14
CA ALA A 41 6.93 -3.03 6.18
C ALA A 41 7.05 -4.21 5.21
N GLU A 42 6.00 -5.01 5.03
CA GLU A 42 5.93 -6.08 4.05
C GLU A 42 6.02 -5.54 2.63
N GLU A 43 5.23 -4.51 2.29
CA GLU A 43 5.28 -3.84 0.99
C GLU A 43 6.66 -3.21 0.73
N ARG A 44 7.25 -2.59 1.73
CA ARG A 44 8.61 -2.08 1.62
C ARG A 44 9.60 -3.20 1.29
N SER A 45 9.43 -4.38 1.90
CA SER A 45 10.27 -5.55 1.60
C SER A 45 10.08 -6.04 0.16
N ASN A 46 8.84 -6.06 -0.34
CA ASN A 46 8.53 -6.43 -1.73
C ASN A 46 9.19 -5.47 -2.72
N LEU A 47 9.10 -4.17 -2.48
CA LEU A 47 9.74 -3.14 -3.30
C LEU A 47 11.27 -3.24 -3.27
N THR A 48 11.86 -3.65 -2.15
CA THR A 48 13.31 -3.82 -2.00
C THR A 48 13.90 -4.84 -2.99
N VAL A 49 13.12 -5.81 -3.44
CA VAL A 49 13.55 -6.74 -4.49
C VAL A 49 13.87 -6.00 -5.78
N TYR A 50 12.97 -5.11 -6.21
CA TYR A 50 13.16 -4.30 -7.44
C TYR A 50 14.31 -3.31 -7.29
N GLU A 51 14.40 -2.63 -6.13
CA GLU A 51 15.55 -1.75 -5.82
C GLU A 51 16.87 -2.50 -5.89
N THR A 52 16.93 -3.70 -5.31
CA THR A 52 18.15 -4.52 -5.29
C THR A 52 18.55 -4.96 -6.69
N LEU A 53 17.58 -5.43 -7.49
CA LEU A 53 17.84 -5.81 -8.87
C LEU A 53 18.31 -4.61 -9.69
N LEU A 54 17.64 -3.47 -9.56
CA LEU A 54 17.99 -2.25 -10.28
C LEU A 54 19.42 -1.80 -9.94
N SER A 55 19.72 -1.66 -8.64
CA SER A 55 21.06 -1.27 -8.16
C SER A 55 22.14 -2.27 -8.54
N PHE A 56 21.84 -3.56 -8.59
CA PHE A 56 22.78 -4.56 -9.11
C PHE A 56 23.09 -4.32 -10.59
N GLY A 57 22.06 -3.97 -11.39
CA GLY A 57 22.24 -3.65 -12.81
C GLY A 57 23.12 -2.43 -13.02
N THR A 58 22.81 -1.31 -12.38
CA THR A 58 23.54 -0.04 -12.53
C THR A 58 24.97 -0.13 -12.01
N LEU A 59 25.20 -0.70 -10.82
CA LEU A 59 26.53 -0.87 -10.25
C LEU A 59 27.44 -1.75 -11.12
N ASN A 60 26.89 -2.79 -11.77
CA ASN A 60 27.69 -3.59 -12.69
C ASN A 60 28.04 -2.81 -13.97
N LEU A 61 27.12 -2.02 -14.53
CA LEU A 61 27.40 -1.18 -15.69
C LEU A 61 28.46 -0.12 -15.37
N ASP A 62 28.33 0.56 -14.22
CA ASP A 62 29.36 1.52 -13.77
C ASP A 62 30.73 0.88 -13.65
N ARG A 63 30.80 -0.30 -13.03
CA ARG A 63 32.08 -1.05 -12.93
C ARG A 63 32.63 -1.44 -14.30
N LEU A 64 31.78 -1.90 -15.23
CA LEU A 64 32.19 -2.29 -16.58
C LEU A 64 32.66 -1.08 -17.41
N ALA A 65 32.07 0.10 -17.17
CA ALA A 65 32.52 1.35 -17.78
C ALA A 65 33.91 1.78 -17.27
N GLU A 66 34.16 1.72 -15.96
CA GLU A 66 35.40 2.18 -15.33
C GLU A 66 36.56 1.21 -15.52
N GLU A 67 36.35 -0.08 -15.25
CA GLU A 67 37.46 -1.07 -15.18
C GLU A 67 37.77 -1.72 -16.52
N GLU A 68 36.75 -1.94 -17.36
CA GLU A 68 36.89 -2.73 -18.59
C GLU A 68 36.72 -1.92 -19.88
N ALA A 69 36.28 -0.67 -19.79
CA ALA A 69 36.01 0.24 -20.92
C ALA A 69 35.24 -0.45 -22.06
N TRP A 70 34.13 -1.09 -21.72
CA TRP A 70 33.33 -1.82 -22.69
C TRP A 70 32.74 -0.91 -23.76
N GLU A 71 32.78 -1.41 -25.02
CA GLU A 71 32.06 -0.79 -26.14
C GLU A 71 30.54 -0.88 -25.97
N ASP A 72 29.82 0.04 -26.57
CA ASP A 72 28.37 0.19 -26.40
C ASP A 72 27.60 -1.08 -26.81
N GLU A 73 27.99 -1.74 -27.90
CA GLU A 73 27.32 -2.98 -28.32
C GLU A 73 27.45 -4.10 -27.27
N ARG A 74 28.56 -4.13 -26.55
CA ARG A 74 28.76 -5.12 -25.48
C ARG A 74 27.92 -4.81 -24.24
N LYS A 75 27.78 -3.53 -23.90
CA LYS A 75 26.87 -3.07 -22.82
C LYS A 75 25.43 -3.39 -23.17
N GLU A 76 24.98 -3.07 -24.38
CA GLU A 76 23.63 -3.37 -24.85
C GLU A 76 23.30 -4.86 -24.74
N LEU A 77 24.21 -5.74 -25.22
CA LEU A 77 24.02 -7.18 -25.11
C LEU A 77 23.94 -7.65 -23.64
N TRP A 78 24.76 -7.08 -22.77
CA TRP A 78 24.72 -7.40 -21.34
C TRP A 78 23.40 -6.97 -20.71
N ILE A 79 22.91 -5.76 -21.00
CA ILE A 79 21.63 -5.22 -20.54
C ILE A 79 20.49 -6.16 -20.93
N LEU A 80 20.40 -6.55 -22.20
CA LEU A 80 19.36 -7.47 -22.69
C LEU A 80 19.41 -8.84 -21.99
N GLN A 81 20.61 -9.38 -21.75
CA GLN A 81 20.76 -10.64 -21.02
C GLN A 81 20.38 -10.48 -19.54
N TYR A 82 20.71 -9.34 -18.96
CA TYR A 82 20.35 -9.00 -17.60
C TYR A 82 18.83 -8.92 -17.43
N PHE A 83 18.14 -8.23 -18.32
CA PHE A 83 16.67 -8.11 -18.28
C PHE A 83 15.96 -9.45 -18.38
N LYS A 84 16.43 -10.35 -19.23
CA LYS A 84 15.89 -11.72 -19.29
C LYS A 84 16.06 -12.48 -17.96
N ARG A 85 17.15 -12.24 -17.24
CA ARG A 85 17.36 -12.83 -15.91
C ARG A 85 16.45 -12.19 -14.86
N VAL A 86 16.27 -10.88 -14.91
CA VAL A 86 15.31 -10.17 -14.03
C VAL A 86 13.91 -10.75 -14.21
N GLN A 87 13.41 -10.86 -15.44
CA GLN A 87 12.11 -11.46 -15.73
C GLN A 87 12.00 -12.91 -15.24
N ALA A 88 13.06 -13.71 -15.40
CA ALA A 88 13.08 -15.08 -14.92
C ALA A 88 13.04 -15.19 -13.38
N VAL A 89 13.59 -14.21 -12.65
CA VAL A 89 13.61 -14.17 -11.18
C VAL A 89 12.30 -13.63 -10.62
N VAL A 90 11.79 -12.53 -11.17
CA VAL A 90 10.60 -11.85 -10.68
C VAL A 90 9.32 -12.55 -11.14
N GLY A 91 9.36 -13.15 -12.30
CA GLY A 91 8.22 -13.77 -12.98
C GLY A 91 7.91 -13.05 -14.29
N ASP A 92 7.70 -13.84 -15.33
CA ASP A 92 7.34 -13.33 -16.66
C ASP A 92 5.98 -12.59 -16.60
N GLY A 93 5.92 -11.41 -17.22
CA GLY A 93 4.73 -10.56 -17.21
C GLY A 93 4.48 -9.77 -15.92
N ARG A 94 5.31 -9.90 -14.88
CA ARG A 94 5.20 -9.10 -13.65
C ARG A 94 5.95 -7.77 -13.74
N VAL A 95 7.00 -7.73 -14.55
CA VAL A 95 7.88 -6.58 -14.73
C VAL A 95 8.27 -6.45 -16.19
N ASP A 96 8.31 -5.21 -16.68
CA ASP A 96 8.88 -4.90 -18.00
C ASP A 96 10.15 -4.07 -17.84
N PRO A 97 11.34 -4.71 -17.98
CA PRO A 97 12.63 -4.03 -17.85
C PRO A 97 13.03 -3.37 -19.17
N TYR A 98 13.51 -2.14 -19.06
CA TYR A 98 14.11 -1.41 -20.17
C TYR A 98 15.20 -0.45 -19.68
N ALA A 99 16.00 0.08 -20.61
CA ALA A 99 17.02 1.08 -20.33
C ALA A 99 17.03 2.14 -21.44
N VAL A 100 17.51 3.31 -21.09
CA VAL A 100 17.94 4.34 -22.05
C VAL A 100 19.44 4.38 -22.05
N MET A 101 20.07 4.22 -23.22
CA MET A 101 21.50 4.31 -23.43
C MET A 101 21.78 5.03 -24.75
N ASN A 102 22.59 6.09 -24.72
CA ASN A 102 22.97 6.87 -25.91
C ASN A 102 21.78 7.34 -26.75
N GLY A 103 20.69 7.76 -26.10
CA GLY A 103 19.50 8.24 -26.77
C GLY A 103 18.60 7.14 -27.37
N LYS A 104 18.86 5.86 -27.07
CA LYS A 104 18.07 4.70 -27.52
C LYS A 104 17.44 3.97 -26.35
N ILE A 105 16.26 3.44 -26.58
CA ILE A 105 15.61 2.51 -25.66
C ILE A 105 16.12 1.09 -25.97
N ILE A 106 16.54 0.38 -24.91
CA ILE A 106 16.90 -1.04 -24.94
C ILE A 106 15.86 -1.74 -24.05
N ALA A 107 14.93 -2.46 -24.63
CA ALA A 107 13.83 -3.10 -23.91
C ALA A 107 13.94 -4.62 -23.93
N ALA A 108 13.51 -5.26 -22.83
CA ALA A 108 13.35 -6.72 -22.80
C ALA A 108 12.27 -7.17 -23.78
N ASN A 109 11.20 -6.39 -23.91
CA ASN A 109 10.09 -6.58 -24.82
C ASN A 109 10.00 -5.37 -25.77
N PRO A 110 10.73 -5.38 -26.90
CA PRO A 110 10.77 -4.24 -27.81
C PRO A 110 9.39 -3.92 -28.39
N TRP A 111 9.07 -2.64 -28.48
CA TRP A 111 7.84 -2.10 -29.05
C TRP A 111 8.13 -1.29 -30.31
N GLU A 112 7.20 -1.29 -31.28
CA GLU A 112 7.37 -0.55 -32.55
C GLU A 112 7.59 0.97 -32.35
N GLY A 113 7.09 1.51 -31.25
CA GLY A 113 7.22 2.93 -30.87
C GLY A 113 8.55 3.32 -30.23
N ASP A 114 9.40 2.38 -29.81
CA ASP A 114 10.64 2.67 -29.05
C ASP A 114 11.53 3.73 -29.72
N ASN A 115 11.63 3.72 -31.03
CA ASN A 115 12.46 4.68 -31.77
C ASN A 115 11.86 6.09 -31.85
N SER A 116 10.59 6.26 -31.53
CA SER A 116 9.85 7.54 -31.60
C SER A 116 9.35 8.02 -30.24
N TYR A 117 9.56 7.23 -29.19
CA TYR A 117 9.11 7.53 -27.86
C TYR A 117 9.97 8.62 -27.21
N ASP A 118 9.32 9.72 -26.82
CA ASP A 118 9.99 10.83 -26.15
C ASP A 118 10.14 10.55 -24.65
N TYR A 119 11.04 9.61 -24.33
CA TYR A 119 11.32 9.20 -22.95
C TYR A 119 11.81 10.39 -22.09
N ALA A 120 12.50 11.37 -22.69
CA ALA A 120 13.04 12.52 -21.97
C ALA A 120 11.94 13.41 -21.34
N GLN A 121 10.71 13.37 -21.85
CA GLN A 121 9.57 14.07 -21.28
C GLN A 121 8.82 13.26 -20.22
N THR A 122 9.16 12.00 -20.04
CA THR A 122 8.49 11.14 -19.06
C THR A 122 8.89 11.50 -17.63
N ASN A 123 7.97 11.23 -16.69
CA ASN A 123 8.21 11.53 -15.29
C ASN A 123 9.31 10.64 -14.70
N TRP A 124 9.28 9.32 -15.04
CA TRP A 124 10.27 8.37 -14.53
C TRP A 124 11.70 8.73 -14.93
N TYR A 125 11.90 9.15 -16.20
CA TYR A 125 13.24 9.48 -16.70
C TYR A 125 13.78 10.76 -16.02
N ARG A 126 12.95 11.80 -15.93
CA ARG A 126 13.34 13.05 -15.26
C ARG A 126 13.65 12.85 -13.78
N MET A 127 12.82 12.06 -13.09
CA MET A 127 13.08 11.73 -11.69
C MET A 127 14.41 10.97 -11.51
N ALA A 128 14.71 10.00 -12.39
CA ALA A 128 15.95 9.25 -12.33
C ALA A 128 17.18 10.14 -12.63
N GLU A 129 17.06 11.09 -13.56
CA GLU A 129 18.11 12.08 -13.85
C GLU A 129 18.36 12.99 -12.64
N GLU A 130 17.31 13.49 -12.00
CA GLU A 130 17.39 14.39 -10.85
C GLU A 130 17.89 13.69 -9.57
N ALA A 131 17.73 12.38 -9.49
CA ALA A 131 18.08 11.58 -8.30
C ALA A 131 19.57 11.22 -8.23
N GLU A 132 20.39 11.58 -9.23
CA GLU A 132 21.85 11.44 -9.22
C GLU A 132 22.37 10.05 -8.79
N GLY A 133 21.72 8.99 -9.28
CA GLY A 133 22.11 7.60 -8.99
C GLY A 133 21.34 6.94 -7.83
N GLU A 134 20.42 7.66 -7.17
CA GLU A 134 19.50 7.04 -6.23
C GLU A 134 18.32 6.37 -6.95
N VAL A 135 17.77 5.32 -6.34
CA VAL A 135 16.58 4.64 -6.88
C VAL A 135 15.33 5.49 -6.65
N ILE A 136 14.53 5.66 -7.69
CA ILE A 136 13.25 6.36 -7.62
C ILE A 136 12.08 5.42 -7.87
N PHE A 137 10.92 5.80 -7.34
CA PHE A 137 9.62 5.21 -7.66
C PHE A 137 8.67 6.31 -8.14
N THR A 138 7.99 6.07 -9.25
CA THR A 138 6.96 6.98 -9.72
C THR A 138 5.66 6.81 -8.94
N ASP A 139 4.75 7.76 -9.09
CA ASP A 139 3.34 7.55 -8.80
C ASP A 139 2.72 6.63 -9.86
N VAL A 140 1.48 6.18 -9.59
CA VAL A 140 0.72 5.38 -10.55
C VAL A 140 0.42 6.20 -11.80
N TYR A 141 0.71 5.63 -12.96
CA TYR A 141 0.32 6.18 -14.26
C TYR A 141 -0.12 5.07 -15.21
N THR A 142 -0.71 5.45 -16.35
CA THR A 142 -1.09 4.49 -17.39
C THR A 142 0.07 4.29 -18.34
N ASP A 143 0.54 3.06 -18.48
CA ASP A 143 1.58 2.69 -19.44
C ASP A 143 1.09 2.88 -20.89
N VAL A 144 1.97 3.43 -21.73
CA VAL A 144 1.64 3.77 -23.12
C VAL A 144 1.54 2.54 -24.02
N ILE A 145 2.28 1.48 -23.69
CA ILE A 145 2.38 0.26 -24.51
C ILE A 145 1.17 -0.65 -24.26
N TYR A 146 0.87 -0.89 -22.98
CA TYR A 146 -0.11 -1.90 -22.56
C TYR A 146 -1.45 -1.31 -22.14
N ASP A 147 -1.57 0.04 -22.07
CA ASP A 147 -2.78 0.75 -21.57
C ASP A 147 -3.24 0.22 -20.20
N ARG A 148 -2.27 -0.02 -19.31
CA ARG A 148 -2.49 -0.56 -17.96
C ARG A 148 -1.84 0.31 -16.90
N PRO A 149 -2.37 0.35 -15.66
CA PRO A 149 -1.74 1.09 -14.57
C PRO A 149 -0.43 0.42 -14.13
N VAL A 150 0.61 1.23 -14.06
CA VAL A 150 1.96 0.82 -13.64
C VAL A 150 2.57 1.83 -12.67
N ILE A 151 3.59 1.38 -11.96
CA ILE A 151 4.60 2.22 -11.34
C ILE A 151 5.94 1.88 -11.96
N THR A 152 6.80 2.85 -12.15
CA THR A 152 8.17 2.63 -12.61
C THR A 152 9.13 2.81 -11.45
N VAL A 153 10.05 1.85 -11.30
CA VAL A 153 11.25 2.01 -10.50
C VAL A 153 12.43 2.23 -11.43
N ALA A 154 13.20 3.30 -11.23
CA ALA A 154 14.30 3.66 -12.12
C ALA A 154 15.53 4.14 -11.35
N GLN A 155 16.71 3.98 -11.99
CA GLN A 155 17.99 4.43 -11.46
C GLN A 155 18.93 4.78 -12.60
N LYS A 156 19.62 5.92 -12.48
CA LYS A 156 20.69 6.32 -13.39
C LYS A 156 22.01 5.72 -12.93
N CYS A 157 22.84 5.25 -13.86
CA CYS A 157 24.25 4.93 -13.61
C CYS A 157 25.02 6.19 -13.20
N VAL A 158 26.03 6.03 -12.34
CA VAL A 158 26.82 7.16 -11.85
C VAL A 158 27.91 7.55 -12.84
N THR A 159 28.49 6.57 -13.52
CA THR A 159 29.66 6.76 -14.40
C THR A 159 29.31 6.73 -15.89
N ASP A 160 28.12 6.28 -16.23
CA ASP A 160 27.68 6.12 -17.62
C ASP A 160 26.30 6.79 -17.84
N ASP A 161 26.04 7.29 -19.03
CA ASP A 161 24.76 7.91 -19.37
C ASP A 161 23.70 6.84 -19.70
N ILE A 162 23.44 5.99 -18.72
CA ILE A 162 22.48 4.89 -18.80
C ILE A 162 21.48 5.04 -17.65
N VAL A 163 20.19 4.98 -17.99
CA VAL A 163 19.10 4.88 -17.01
C VAL A 163 18.44 3.51 -17.19
N ILE A 164 18.39 2.70 -16.13
CA ILE A 164 17.63 1.45 -16.10
C ILE A 164 16.30 1.71 -15.43
N ALA A 165 15.24 1.13 -15.98
CA ALA A 165 13.88 1.22 -15.43
C ALA A 165 13.14 -0.12 -15.51
N PHE A 166 12.25 -0.34 -14.54
CA PHE A 166 11.35 -1.49 -14.51
C PHE A 166 9.93 -0.98 -14.32
N ASP A 167 9.06 -1.24 -15.29
CA ASP A 167 7.62 -1.03 -15.11
C ASP A 167 7.03 -2.22 -14.37
N ILE A 168 6.39 -1.93 -13.24
CA ILE A 168 5.77 -2.92 -12.37
C ILE A 168 4.25 -2.77 -12.56
N PHE A 169 3.60 -3.81 -13.09
CA PHE A 169 2.17 -3.79 -13.33
C PHE A 169 1.39 -3.99 -12.04
N LEU A 170 0.45 -3.10 -11.75
CA LEU A 170 -0.27 -3.08 -10.47
C LEU A 170 -1.09 -4.35 -10.23
N GLU A 171 -1.59 -4.99 -11.27
CA GLU A 171 -2.31 -6.28 -11.18
C GLU A 171 -1.46 -7.42 -10.58
N ASN A 172 -0.14 -7.24 -10.56
CA ASN A 172 0.81 -8.20 -10.00
C ASN A 172 1.19 -7.89 -8.54
N PHE A 173 0.74 -6.76 -7.99
CA PHE A 173 0.74 -6.52 -6.55
C PHE A 173 -0.31 -7.44 -5.92
N GLN A 174 0.00 -8.72 -5.78
CA GLN A 174 -0.80 -9.64 -5.01
C GLN A 174 -0.26 -9.65 -3.60
N PHE A 175 -1.05 -9.14 -2.69
CA PHE A 175 -0.85 -9.38 -1.28
C PHE A 175 -0.99 -10.88 -1.03
N GLU A 176 0.09 -11.61 -1.11
CA GLU A 176 0.15 -12.86 -0.39
C GLU A 176 0.22 -12.45 1.08
N ALA A 177 -0.95 -12.41 1.71
CA ALA A 177 -1.05 -12.21 3.15
C ALA A 177 -0.31 -13.35 3.85
N GLY A 178 1.01 -13.28 3.81
CA GLY A 178 1.93 -14.27 4.35
C GLY A 178 1.87 -14.32 5.87
N GLY A 179 0.70 -14.67 6.40
CA GLY A 179 0.49 -14.89 7.82
C GLY A 179 -0.25 -13.79 8.57
N PHE A 180 -0.62 -12.68 7.95
CA PHE A 180 -1.48 -11.66 8.58
C PHE A 180 -2.92 -11.87 8.13
N TYR A 181 -3.81 -12.12 9.08
CA TYR A 181 -5.24 -12.17 8.82
C TYR A 181 -5.82 -10.78 9.06
N LEU A 182 -6.46 -10.22 8.04
CA LEU A 182 -7.30 -9.05 8.21
C LEU A 182 -8.42 -9.36 9.22
N PRO A 183 -8.77 -8.43 10.11
CA PRO A 183 -9.97 -8.56 10.93
C PRO A 183 -11.19 -8.81 10.04
N GLN A 184 -12.17 -9.55 10.54
CA GLN A 184 -13.37 -9.87 9.78
C GLN A 184 -14.01 -8.61 9.20
N ASN A 185 -14.31 -8.63 7.90
CA ASN A 185 -14.88 -7.51 7.14
C ASN A 185 -14.01 -6.22 7.13
N ALA A 186 -12.74 -6.31 7.47
CA ALA A 186 -11.81 -5.21 7.26
C ALA A 186 -11.56 -4.99 5.77
N SER A 187 -11.17 -3.77 5.42
CA SER A 187 -10.68 -3.44 4.08
C SER A 187 -9.29 -2.83 4.18
N PHE A 188 -8.45 -3.16 3.24
CA PHE A 188 -7.09 -2.69 3.11
C PHE A 188 -6.91 -1.94 1.80
N TYR A 189 -6.16 -0.85 1.84
CA TYR A 189 -5.83 -0.05 0.66
C TYR A 189 -4.36 0.36 0.73
N LEU A 190 -3.65 0.16 -0.37
CA LEU A 190 -2.32 0.69 -0.62
C LEU A 190 -2.45 1.80 -1.66
N CYS A 191 -1.98 2.99 -1.32
CA CYS A 191 -2.04 4.16 -2.19
C CYS A 191 -0.64 4.73 -2.44
N ASP A 192 -0.46 5.40 -3.57
CA ASP A 192 0.71 6.22 -3.83
C ASP A 192 0.71 7.51 -2.98
N LYS A 193 1.73 8.34 -3.09
CA LYS A 193 1.85 9.59 -2.32
C LYS A 193 0.75 10.62 -2.64
N ASN A 194 0.05 10.48 -3.78
CA ASN A 194 -1.07 11.33 -4.19
C ASN A 194 -2.43 10.75 -3.81
N GLY A 195 -2.44 9.61 -3.10
CA GLY A 195 -3.67 8.94 -2.67
C GLY A 195 -4.30 8.02 -3.71
N ARG A 196 -3.69 7.83 -4.90
CA ARG A 196 -4.21 6.89 -5.91
C ARG A 196 -4.00 5.46 -5.46
N MET A 197 -5.05 4.65 -5.57
CA MET A 197 -4.98 3.23 -5.21
C MET A 197 -4.00 2.47 -6.12
N ILE A 198 -3.00 1.85 -5.50
CA ILE A 198 -2.09 0.90 -6.11
C ILE A 198 -2.72 -0.49 -6.06
N TRP A 199 -3.17 -0.88 -4.89
CA TRP A 199 -3.80 -2.17 -4.63
C TRP A 199 -4.82 -2.07 -3.49
N TYR A 200 -5.82 -2.96 -3.49
CA TYR A 200 -6.81 -3.02 -2.41
C TYR A 200 -7.43 -4.41 -2.25
N ASP A 201 -7.81 -4.71 -1.01
CA ASP A 201 -8.71 -5.81 -0.64
C ASP A 201 -9.85 -5.19 0.18
N THR A 202 -11.06 -5.23 -0.36
CA THR A 202 -12.19 -4.51 0.21
C THR A 202 -13.49 -5.31 0.18
N THR A 203 -14.32 -5.08 1.18
CA THR A 203 -15.69 -5.58 1.23
C THR A 203 -16.67 -4.78 0.35
N LEU A 204 -16.23 -3.68 -0.23
CA LEU A 204 -17.03 -2.80 -1.10
C LEU A 204 -17.12 -3.31 -2.55
N THR A 205 -17.33 -4.62 -2.73
CA THR A 205 -17.28 -5.28 -4.05
C THR A 205 -18.38 -4.87 -5.04
N GLY A 206 -19.43 -4.19 -4.57
CA GLY A 206 -20.53 -3.72 -5.41
C GLY A 206 -20.40 -2.27 -5.89
N TYR A 207 -19.31 -1.59 -5.52
CA TYR A 207 -19.10 -0.17 -5.81
C TYR A 207 -18.11 0.02 -6.95
N PRO A 208 -18.34 1.01 -7.86
CA PRO A 208 -17.38 1.37 -8.89
C PRO A 208 -16.04 1.81 -8.27
N GLN A 209 -14.94 1.54 -8.98
CA GLN A 209 -13.60 1.92 -8.51
C GLN A 209 -13.47 3.43 -8.22
N GLU A 210 -14.12 4.27 -9.02
CA GLU A 210 -14.15 5.73 -8.83
C GLU A 210 -14.78 6.13 -7.50
N GLU A 211 -15.84 5.43 -7.07
CA GLU A 211 -16.50 5.69 -5.79
C GLU A 211 -15.64 5.23 -4.61
N ILE A 212 -14.93 4.11 -4.77
CA ILE A 212 -13.95 3.65 -3.77
C ILE A 212 -12.80 4.64 -3.68
N GLN A 213 -12.29 5.16 -4.82
CA GLN A 213 -11.24 6.17 -4.83
C GLN A 213 -11.70 7.46 -4.11
N ALA A 214 -12.88 7.96 -4.43
CA ALA A 214 -13.44 9.14 -3.76
C ALA A 214 -13.61 8.94 -2.23
N TYR A 215 -13.94 7.72 -1.82
CA TYR A 215 -13.97 7.36 -0.39
C TYR A 215 -12.57 7.42 0.22
N ILE A 216 -11.55 6.90 -0.45
CA ILE A 216 -10.15 6.95 0.01
C ILE A 216 -9.65 8.39 0.09
N ASP A 217 -9.92 9.22 -0.93
CA ASP A 217 -9.55 10.63 -0.93
C ASP A 217 -10.12 11.36 0.30
N GLY A 218 -11.39 11.11 0.62
CA GLY A 218 -12.03 11.66 1.83
C GLY A 218 -11.44 11.11 3.14
N LEU A 219 -10.92 9.86 3.16
CA LEU A 219 -10.21 9.32 4.33
C LEU A 219 -8.88 10.03 4.54
N LEU A 220 -8.10 10.21 3.46
CA LEU A 220 -6.78 10.85 3.50
C LEU A 220 -6.88 12.31 3.94
N GLU A 221 -7.84 13.07 3.40
CA GLU A 221 -8.13 14.42 3.85
C GLU A 221 -8.38 14.51 5.37
N ARG A 222 -9.16 13.56 5.91
CA ARG A 222 -9.45 13.51 7.35
C ARG A 222 -8.26 13.06 8.19
N VAL A 223 -7.37 12.22 7.63
CA VAL A 223 -6.08 11.85 8.27
C VAL A 223 -5.20 13.09 8.35
N GLU A 224 -5.03 13.83 7.26
CA GLU A 224 -4.22 15.05 7.19
C GLU A 224 -4.72 16.12 8.16
N ASN A 225 -6.04 16.25 8.30
CA ASN A 225 -6.68 17.18 9.23
C ASN A 225 -6.61 16.74 10.71
N GLY A 226 -6.06 15.55 11.00
CA GLY A 226 -5.98 15.01 12.37
C GLY A 226 -7.31 14.52 12.94
N GLU A 227 -8.39 14.48 12.14
CA GLU A 227 -9.74 14.12 12.60
C GLU A 227 -9.86 12.65 13.04
N LEU A 228 -8.92 11.81 12.63
CA LEU A 228 -8.92 10.37 12.88
C LEU A 228 -7.90 9.93 13.95
N GLU A 229 -7.33 10.86 14.70
CA GLU A 229 -6.35 10.56 15.75
C GLU A 229 -6.98 9.92 16.99
N ASP A 230 -8.20 10.32 17.34
CA ASP A 230 -8.90 9.78 18.51
C ASP A 230 -9.20 8.28 18.36
N TYR A 231 -9.12 7.55 19.48
CA TYR A 231 -9.34 6.09 19.50
C TYR A 231 -10.78 5.68 19.15
N ASP A 232 -11.73 6.58 19.25
CA ASP A 232 -13.14 6.37 18.92
C ASP A 232 -13.62 7.16 17.70
N ALA A 233 -12.68 7.77 16.95
CA ALA A 233 -12.98 8.36 15.66
C ALA A 233 -13.42 7.27 14.65
N TYR A 234 -14.36 7.62 13.81
CA TYR A 234 -14.86 6.73 12.75
C TYR A 234 -15.20 7.49 11.49
N VAL A 235 -15.27 6.76 10.40
CA VAL A 235 -15.80 7.21 9.12
C VAL A 235 -17.02 6.38 8.73
N ARG A 236 -17.81 6.86 7.77
CA ARG A 236 -18.82 6.05 7.08
C ARG A 236 -18.30 5.66 5.72
N SER A 237 -18.35 4.36 5.46
CA SER A 237 -18.05 3.82 4.14
C SER A 237 -19.24 4.00 3.19
N PRO A 238 -19.07 3.81 1.86
CA PRO A 238 -20.15 3.91 0.87
C PRO A 238 -21.40 3.09 1.21
N ASP A 239 -21.24 1.92 1.80
CA ASP A 239 -22.33 1.07 2.32
C ASP A 239 -22.95 1.58 3.65
N ASN A 240 -22.57 2.80 4.08
CA ASN A 240 -23.02 3.46 5.29
C ASN A 240 -22.62 2.77 6.61
N ASP A 241 -21.67 1.83 6.58
CA ASP A 241 -21.14 1.20 7.78
C ASP A 241 -20.18 2.14 8.52
N ARG A 242 -20.13 2.04 9.86
CA ARG A 242 -19.15 2.79 10.68
C ARG A 242 -17.85 2.01 10.75
N ARG A 243 -16.76 2.63 10.33
CA ARG A 243 -15.46 2.01 10.29
C ARG A 243 -14.42 2.84 11.04
N ALA A 244 -13.60 2.17 11.86
CA ALA A 244 -12.36 2.75 12.36
C ALA A 244 -11.32 2.76 11.26
N VAL A 245 -10.45 3.76 11.27
CA VAL A 245 -9.38 3.94 10.28
C VAL A 245 -8.03 3.87 10.96
N TYR A 246 -7.14 3.09 10.39
CA TYR A 246 -5.74 2.97 10.79
C TYR A 246 -4.88 3.28 9.58
N TYR A 247 -3.90 4.13 9.78
CA TYR A 247 -3.10 4.71 8.73
C TYR A 247 -1.62 4.58 9.04
N TYR A 248 -0.82 4.39 8.01
CA TYR A 248 0.63 4.43 8.09
C TYR A 248 1.22 4.92 6.76
N GLU A 249 2.11 5.93 6.83
CA GLU A 249 2.86 6.44 5.69
C GLU A 249 4.23 5.76 5.62
N MET A 250 4.57 5.26 4.44
CA MET A 250 5.85 4.61 4.16
C MET A 250 6.92 5.66 3.84
N SER A 251 8.19 5.26 3.92
CA SER A 251 9.34 6.16 3.66
C SER A 251 9.40 6.73 2.24
N ASN A 252 8.76 6.08 1.26
CA ASN A 252 8.63 6.55 -0.11
C ASN A 252 7.38 7.42 -0.35
N GLY A 253 6.65 7.78 0.71
CA GLY A 253 5.41 8.55 0.65
C GLY A 253 4.16 7.74 0.34
N TRP A 254 4.27 6.43 0.12
CA TRP A 254 3.09 5.58 -0.07
C TRP A 254 2.33 5.42 1.22
N GLN A 255 1.05 5.12 1.11
CA GLN A 255 0.11 5.19 2.21
C GLN A 255 -0.64 3.87 2.36
N VAL A 256 -0.57 3.30 3.55
CA VAL A 256 -1.33 2.11 3.94
C VAL A 256 -2.54 2.54 4.77
N ILE A 257 -3.72 2.16 4.33
CA ILE A 257 -4.99 2.43 5.00
C ILE A 257 -5.68 1.10 5.30
N LEU A 258 -6.00 0.88 6.57
CA LEU A 258 -6.80 -0.24 7.04
C LEU A 258 -8.09 0.30 7.64
N THR A 259 -9.23 -0.19 7.17
CA THR A 259 -10.53 0.16 7.76
C THR A 259 -11.20 -1.07 8.34
N VAL A 260 -11.73 -0.96 9.57
CA VAL A 260 -12.36 -2.08 10.29
C VAL A 260 -13.74 -1.67 10.77
N PRO A 261 -14.80 -2.46 10.51
CA PRO A 261 -16.13 -2.15 10.99
C PRO A 261 -16.22 -2.07 12.51
N TYR A 262 -16.95 -1.10 13.03
CA TYR A 262 -17.14 -0.92 14.48
C TYR A 262 -17.85 -2.10 15.13
N ASN A 263 -18.75 -2.76 14.42
CA ASN A 263 -19.41 -3.98 14.90
C ASN A 263 -18.43 -5.12 15.12
N THR A 264 -17.39 -5.23 14.26
CA THR A 264 -16.29 -6.20 14.45
C THR A 264 -15.48 -5.86 15.71
N LEU A 265 -15.13 -4.60 15.91
CA LEU A 265 -14.32 -4.15 17.06
C LEU A 265 -15.07 -4.29 18.39
N LEU A 266 -16.39 -4.08 18.37
CA LEU A 266 -17.26 -4.07 19.55
C LEU A 266 -18.07 -5.37 19.71
N GLY A 267 -17.81 -6.41 18.93
CA GLY A 267 -18.56 -7.67 18.95
C GLY A 267 -18.69 -8.30 20.34
N GLY A 268 -17.65 -8.22 21.16
CA GLY A 268 -17.67 -8.67 22.55
C GLY A 268 -18.62 -7.89 23.48
N LEU A 269 -18.94 -6.62 23.15
CA LEU A 269 -19.87 -5.82 23.95
C LEU A 269 -21.32 -6.32 23.84
N GLY A 270 -21.70 -6.90 22.72
CA GLY A 270 -23.03 -7.49 22.54
C GLY A 270 -23.29 -8.62 23.53
N GLN A 271 -22.31 -9.50 23.73
CA GLN A 271 -22.41 -10.57 24.71
C GLN A 271 -22.49 -10.02 26.14
N PHE A 272 -21.63 -9.07 26.50
CA PHE A 272 -21.67 -8.40 27.79
C PHE A 272 -23.06 -7.78 28.05
N THR A 273 -23.61 -7.07 27.09
CA THR A 273 -24.91 -6.41 27.21
C THR A 273 -26.03 -7.44 27.43
N THR A 274 -26.03 -8.53 26.67
CA THR A 274 -27.01 -9.60 26.81
C THR A 274 -26.97 -10.24 28.21
N VAL A 275 -25.75 -10.62 28.66
CA VAL A 275 -25.59 -11.22 30.00
C VAL A 275 -26.00 -10.24 31.10
N PHE A 276 -25.64 -8.96 30.97
CA PHE A 276 -26.02 -7.92 31.92
C PHE A 276 -27.53 -7.76 32.01
N PHE A 277 -28.26 -7.70 30.88
CA PHE A 277 -29.73 -7.61 30.88
C PHE A 277 -30.38 -8.84 31.49
N ILE A 278 -29.86 -10.06 31.25
CA ILE A 278 -30.36 -11.29 31.88
C ILE A 278 -30.25 -11.18 33.41
N VAL A 279 -29.05 -10.78 33.89
CA VAL A 279 -28.84 -10.61 35.34
C VAL A 279 -29.76 -9.55 35.96
N MET A 280 -29.95 -8.44 35.26
CA MET A 280 -30.86 -7.37 35.65
C MET A 280 -32.34 -7.87 35.76
N MET A 281 -32.78 -8.62 34.73
CA MET A 281 -34.14 -9.19 34.73
C MET A 281 -34.34 -10.20 35.86
N LEU A 282 -33.34 -11.07 36.11
CA LEU A 282 -33.40 -12.04 37.24
C LEU A 282 -33.43 -11.33 38.59
N SER A 283 -32.78 -10.19 38.77
CA SER A 283 -32.78 -9.40 39.99
C SER A 283 -34.15 -8.72 40.27
N LEU A 284 -35.02 -8.56 39.27
CA LEU A 284 -36.36 -7.99 39.40
C LEU A 284 -37.42 -9.06 39.76
N ILE A 285 -37.12 -10.33 39.51
CA ILE A 285 -38.03 -11.45 39.75
C ILE A 285 -37.92 -11.98 41.19
N HIS A 286 -36.83 -11.72 41.87
CA HIS A 286 -36.57 -12.09 43.27
C HIS A 286 -36.82 -10.93 44.23
#